data_42ec5a3d88a37ec9d57cc9889f8d0152
#
_entry.id   42ec5a3d88a37ec9d57cc9889f8d0152
#
_cell.length_a   1.000
_cell.length_b   1.000
_cell.length_c   1.000
_cell.angle_alpha   90.00
_cell.angle_beta   90.00
_cell.angle_gamma   90.00
#
_symmetry.space_group_name_H-M   'P 1'
#
loop_
_entity.id
_entity.type
_entity.pdbx_description
1 polymer ?
#
loop_
_entity_poly.entity_id
_entity_poly.type
_entity_poly.pdbx_seq_one_letter_code
_entity_poly.pdbx_strand_id
1 'polypeptide(L)'
;LTSLDLQRFYKHLLDGGRVDRIEAKKKPKGLAPKTVRNIHQMIGSAYNLAMEQKLVSKNPTQGCALPKVEHKEMKTLTADQLSAFFQEARDSGVYELYYLDLATGLRRGELLGLKWRDVDLDRGVLKIQRAISRQNGKVVEAPLKTKNAYRTLPLSADAIDVLMQQRRKTGNSEWVFPSPTGGPMSPDS
;
A
#
# COMPACT_ATOMS: atom_id res chain seq x y z
N LEU A 1 -14.20 27.38 -16.77
CA LEU A 1 -13.56 26.15 -17.23
C LEU A 1 -14.55 25.34 -18.04
N THR A 2 -14.16 24.89 -19.23
CA THR A 2 -15.00 24.11 -20.14
C THR A 2 -14.51 22.66 -20.22
N SER A 3 -15.34 21.78 -20.80
CA SER A 3 -14.92 20.39 -21.06
C SER A 3 -13.73 20.33 -22.03
N LEU A 4 -13.64 21.29 -22.95
CA LEU A 4 -12.51 21.38 -23.88
C LEU A 4 -11.20 21.74 -23.16
N ASP A 5 -11.24 22.63 -22.17
CA ASP A 5 -10.09 22.99 -21.35
C ASP A 5 -9.59 21.76 -20.56
N LEU A 6 -10.52 21.00 -19.97
CA LEU A 6 -10.18 19.76 -19.27
C LEU A 6 -9.60 18.71 -20.21
N GLN A 7 -10.14 18.60 -21.43
CA GLN A 7 -9.62 17.65 -22.42
C GLN A 7 -8.17 17.98 -22.83
N ARG A 8 -7.86 19.28 -23.01
CA ARG A 8 -6.50 19.77 -23.26
C ARG A 8 -5.58 19.51 -22.07
N PHE A 9 -6.08 19.75 -20.88
CA PHE A 9 -5.34 19.46 -19.64
C PHE A 9 -5.02 17.97 -19.50
N TYR A 10 -5.98 17.06 -19.74
CA TYR A 10 -5.71 15.63 -19.69
C TYR A 10 -4.69 15.18 -20.72
N LYS A 11 -4.72 15.75 -21.92
CA LYS A 11 -3.70 15.51 -22.94
C LYS A 11 -2.31 15.97 -22.43
N HIS A 12 -2.21 17.17 -21.89
CA HIS A 12 -0.96 17.68 -21.31
C HIS A 12 -0.45 16.76 -20.19
N LEU A 13 -1.33 16.25 -19.31
CA LEU A 13 -0.94 15.31 -18.26
C LEU A 13 -0.39 13.99 -18.81
N LEU A 14 -0.97 13.49 -19.89
CA LEU A 14 -0.51 12.27 -20.56
C LEU A 14 0.85 12.46 -21.25
N ASP A 15 1.10 13.62 -21.82
CA ASP A 15 2.30 13.91 -22.61
C ASP A 15 3.49 14.35 -21.72
N GLY A 16 3.25 15.18 -20.70
CA GLY A 16 4.31 15.82 -19.93
C GLY A 16 3.99 16.16 -18.48
N GLY A 17 2.93 15.61 -17.90
CA GLY A 17 2.45 15.98 -16.55
C GLY A 17 3.29 15.54 -15.36
N ARG A 18 4.45 14.90 -15.55
CA ARG A 18 5.34 14.51 -14.47
C ARG A 18 6.36 15.58 -14.14
N VAL A 19 6.19 16.23 -13.00
CA VAL A 19 7.14 17.23 -12.47
C VAL A 19 8.41 16.62 -11.89
N ASP A 20 8.35 15.37 -11.42
CA ASP A 20 9.47 14.59 -10.88
C ASP A 20 10.47 14.11 -11.96
N ARG A 21 10.13 14.29 -13.24
CA ARG A 21 10.90 13.78 -14.38
C ARG A 21 11.19 14.83 -15.46
N ILE A 22 11.10 16.10 -15.13
CA ILE A 22 11.31 17.21 -16.10
C ILE A 22 12.68 17.08 -16.77
N GLU A 23 13.72 16.75 -16.00
CA GLU A 23 15.11 16.63 -16.48
C GLU A 23 15.47 15.24 -17.01
N ALA A 24 14.60 14.24 -16.84
CA ALA A 24 14.92 12.87 -17.22
C ALA A 24 14.81 12.65 -18.74
N LYS A 25 15.96 12.47 -19.41
CA LYS A 25 16.03 12.29 -20.88
C LYS A 25 15.45 10.97 -21.38
N LYS A 26 15.48 9.89 -20.59
CA LYS A 26 15.11 8.52 -21.01
C LYS A 26 13.84 7.96 -20.37
N LYS A 27 13.18 8.71 -19.49
CA LYS A 27 11.97 8.22 -18.79
C LYS A 27 10.72 8.93 -19.31
N PRO A 28 9.57 8.23 -19.37
CA PRO A 28 8.30 8.85 -19.77
C PRO A 28 7.99 10.08 -18.91
N LYS A 29 7.67 11.20 -19.55
CA LYS A 29 7.33 12.46 -18.87
C LYS A 29 5.83 12.56 -18.56
N GLY A 30 5.00 11.77 -19.21
CA GLY A 30 3.56 11.74 -19.01
C GLY A 30 3.12 10.96 -17.77
N LEU A 31 1.95 11.28 -17.25
CA LEU A 31 1.28 10.50 -16.20
C LEU A 31 0.62 9.24 -16.79
N ALA A 32 0.51 8.21 -15.96
CA ALA A 32 -0.22 7.01 -16.35
C ALA A 32 -1.72 7.30 -16.59
N PRO A 33 -2.37 6.64 -17.55
CA PRO A 33 -3.82 6.79 -17.81
C PRO A 33 -4.68 6.68 -16.55
N LYS A 34 -4.37 5.77 -15.65
CA LYS A 34 -5.07 5.62 -14.36
C LYS A 34 -4.97 6.87 -13.48
N THR A 35 -3.80 7.52 -13.45
CA THR A 35 -3.60 8.76 -12.67
C THR A 35 -4.44 9.90 -13.25
N VAL A 36 -4.50 10.04 -14.57
CA VAL A 36 -5.33 11.05 -15.24
C VAL A 36 -6.81 10.81 -14.94
N ARG A 37 -7.28 9.56 -14.95
CA ARG A 37 -8.66 9.22 -14.55
C ARG A 37 -8.96 9.56 -13.08
N ASN A 38 -8.01 9.34 -12.18
CA ASN A 38 -8.18 9.71 -10.77
C ASN A 38 -8.28 11.25 -10.59
N ILE A 39 -7.46 12.00 -11.35
CA ILE A 39 -7.53 13.48 -11.37
C ILE A 39 -8.90 13.94 -11.91
N HIS A 40 -9.37 13.35 -13.01
CA HIS A 40 -10.70 13.63 -13.54
C HIS A 40 -11.81 13.39 -12.49
N GLN A 41 -11.75 12.26 -11.79
CA GLN A 41 -12.73 11.92 -10.74
C GLN A 41 -12.70 12.94 -9.59
N MET A 42 -11.50 13.37 -9.18
CA MET A 42 -11.35 14.40 -8.14
C MET A 42 -11.95 15.75 -8.59
N ILE A 43 -11.66 16.19 -9.82
CA ILE A 43 -12.24 17.42 -10.39
C ILE A 43 -13.76 17.27 -10.48
N GLY A 44 -14.26 16.12 -10.95
CA GLY A 44 -15.68 15.83 -11.05
C GLY A 44 -16.42 15.94 -9.70
N SER A 45 -15.82 15.37 -8.65
CA SER A 45 -16.36 15.44 -7.29
C SER A 45 -16.40 16.88 -6.77
N ALA A 46 -15.35 17.68 -7.01
CA ALA A 46 -15.32 19.08 -6.61
C ALA A 46 -16.40 19.92 -7.32
N TYR A 47 -16.60 19.69 -8.64
CA TYR A 47 -17.66 20.38 -9.38
C TYR A 47 -19.07 19.93 -8.99
N ASN A 48 -19.27 18.66 -8.65
CA ASN A 48 -20.56 18.20 -8.13
C ASN A 48 -20.91 18.90 -6.82
N LEU A 49 -19.95 19.01 -5.89
CA LEU A 49 -20.14 19.77 -4.65
C LEU A 49 -20.43 21.26 -4.93
N ALA A 50 -19.71 21.88 -5.87
CA ALA A 50 -19.96 23.27 -6.26
C ALA A 50 -21.35 23.47 -6.89
N MET A 51 -21.88 22.50 -7.63
CA MET A 51 -23.23 22.50 -8.15
C MET A 51 -24.29 22.41 -7.03
N GLU A 52 -24.06 21.49 -6.07
CA GLU A 52 -24.94 21.36 -4.89
C GLU A 52 -25.02 22.68 -4.10
N GLN A 53 -23.89 23.39 -3.98
CA GLN A 53 -23.81 24.71 -3.35
C GLN A 53 -24.25 25.86 -4.26
N LYS A 54 -24.73 25.58 -5.48
CA LYS A 54 -25.17 26.58 -6.49
C LYS A 54 -24.09 27.59 -6.91
N LEU A 55 -22.81 27.24 -6.74
CA LEU A 55 -21.68 28.07 -7.16
C LEU A 55 -21.42 27.99 -8.68
N VAL A 56 -21.80 26.87 -9.29
CA VAL A 56 -21.72 26.65 -10.73
C VAL A 56 -22.96 25.93 -11.23
N SER A 57 -23.29 26.13 -12.49
CA SER A 57 -24.49 25.55 -13.11
C SER A 57 -24.24 24.24 -13.84
N LYS A 58 -22.97 23.92 -14.15
CA LYS A 58 -22.59 22.73 -14.93
C LYS A 58 -21.29 22.16 -14.42
N ASN A 59 -21.17 20.81 -14.53
CA ASN A 59 -19.91 20.12 -14.26
C ASN A 59 -19.17 19.92 -15.60
N PRO A 60 -18.02 20.57 -15.83
CA PRO A 60 -17.27 20.48 -17.08
C PRO A 60 -16.60 19.13 -17.31
N THR A 61 -16.57 18.24 -16.32
CA THR A 61 -16.04 16.89 -16.51
C THR A 61 -17.00 15.99 -17.28
N GLN A 62 -18.29 16.34 -17.30
CA GLN A 62 -19.28 15.60 -18.07
C GLN A 62 -19.00 15.72 -19.57
N GLY A 63 -18.90 14.57 -20.26
CA GLY A 63 -18.59 14.51 -21.68
C GLY A 63 -17.09 14.53 -22.03
N CYS A 64 -16.17 14.58 -21.06
CA CYS A 64 -14.75 14.42 -21.34
C CYS A 64 -14.40 12.97 -21.71
N ALA A 65 -13.65 12.78 -22.79
CA ALA A 65 -13.08 11.49 -23.15
C ALA A 65 -11.90 11.15 -22.24
N LEU A 66 -11.92 9.96 -21.65
CA LEU A 66 -10.88 9.52 -20.75
C LEU A 66 -9.96 8.51 -21.42
N PRO A 67 -8.64 8.52 -21.07
CA PRO A 67 -7.70 7.57 -21.63
C PRO A 67 -8.07 6.13 -21.21
N LYS A 68 -7.87 5.17 -22.13
CA LYS A 68 -8.02 3.75 -21.80
C LYS A 68 -6.96 3.32 -20.80
N VAL A 69 -7.37 2.55 -19.79
CA VAL A 69 -6.46 1.88 -18.87
C VAL A 69 -6.33 0.44 -19.33
N GLU A 70 -5.14 0.06 -19.78
CA GLU A 70 -4.85 -1.34 -20.08
C GLU A 70 -4.77 -2.13 -18.77
N HIS A 71 -5.51 -3.21 -18.71
CA HIS A 71 -5.43 -4.18 -17.62
C HIS A 71 -4.23 -5.09 -17.90
N LYS A 72 -3.15 -4.90 -17.14
CA LYS A 72 -2.02 -5.83 -17.18
C LYS A 72 -2.25 -6.91 -16.14
N GLU A 73 -2.15 -8.16 -16.56
CA GLU A 73 -2.15 -9.28 -15.62
C GLU A 73 -0.98 -9.12 -14.64
N MET A 74 -1.26 -9.36 -13.38
CA MET A 74 -0.22 -9.38 -12.35
C MET A 74 0.60 -10.65 -12.52
N LYS A 75 1.91 -10.48 -12.68
CA LYS A 75 2.84 -11.62 -12.68
C LYS A 75 3.02 -12.10 -11.24
N THR A 76 2.77 -13.37 -11.01
CA THR A 76 3.08 -14.06 -9.77
C THR A 76 4.44 -14.73 -9.87
N LEU A 77 5.08 -14.96 -8.73
CA LEU A 77 6.34 -15.72 -8.69
C LEU A 77 6.06 -17.19 -9.02
N THR A 78 6.96 -17.81 -9.79
CA THR A 78 6.98 -19.26 -9.95
C THR A 78 7.50 -19.93 -8.66
N ALA A 79 7.33 -21.25 -8.53
CA ALA A 79 7.84 -22.00 -7.37
C ALA A 79 9.36 -21.82 -7.18
N ASP A 80 10.12 -21.88 -8.27
CA ASP A 80 11.57 -21.70 -8.24
C ASP A 80 11.98 -20.29 -7.82
N GLN A 81 11.27 -19.27 -8.35
CA GLN A 81 11.49 -17.88 -7.97
C GLN A 81 11.13 -17.62 -6.50
N LEU A 82 10.06 -18.26 -6.01
CA LEU A 82 9.68 -18.17 -4.60
C LEU A 82 10.73 -18.83 -3.69
N SER A 83 11.26 -19.98 -4.09
CA SER A 83 12.33 -20.67 -3.37
C SER A 83 13.60 -19.82 -3.30
N ALA A 84 14.02 -19.24 -4.42
CA ALA A 84 15.16 -18.33 -4.48
C ALA A 84 14.95 -17.08 -3.62
N PHE A 85 13.74 -16.50 -3.66
CA PHE A 85 13.36 -15.36 -2.83
C PHE A 85 13.46 -15.68 -1.34
N PHE A 86 12.96 -16.83 -0.90
CA PHE A 86 13.06 -17.23 0.50
C PHE A 86 14.48 -17.54 0.94
N GLN A 87 15.32 -18.05 0.04
CA GLN A 87 16.74 -18.24 0.35
C GLN A 87 17.43 -16.90 0.61
N GLU A 88 17.25 -15.92 -0.28
CA GLU A 88 17.78 -14.56 -0.11
C GLU A 88 17.25 -13.89 1.17
N ALA A 89 15.95 -14.08 1.47
CA ALA A 89 15.35 -13.56 2.69
C ALA A 89 15.96 -14.18 3.98
N ARG A 90 16.37 -15.45 3.94
CA ARG A 90 17.11 -16.09 5.05
C ARG A 90 18.50 -15.50 5.20
N ASP A 91 19.22 -15.36 4.11
CA ASP A 91 20.58 -14.83 4.09
C ASP A 91 20.62 -13.36 4.55
N SER A 92 19.57 -12.61 4.25
CA SER A 92 19.37 -11.23 4.70
C SER A 92 18.74 -11.10 6.11
N GLY A 93 18.37 -12.21 6.76
CA GLY A 93 17.80 -12.22 8.11
C GLY A 93 16.35 -11.72 8.24
N VAL A 94 15.61 -11.64 7.11
CA VAL A 94 14.23 -11.12 7.04
C VAL A 94 13.19 -12.17 6.61
N TYR A 95 13.57 -13.43 6.67
CA TYR A 95 12.74 -14.55 6.22
C TYR A 95 11.39 -14.61 6.91
N GLU A 96 11.34 -14.47 8.23
CA GLU A 96 10.11 -14.58 9.02
C GLU A 96 9.12 -13.48 8.66
N LEU A 97 9.61 -12.28 8.36
CA LEU A 97 8.79 -11.15 7.91
C LEU A 97 8.10 -11.47 6.58
N TYR A 98 8.87 -11.87 5.58
CA TYR A 98 8.33 -12.14 4.24
C TYR A 98 7.52 -13.43 4.19
N TYR A 99 7.88 -14.43 4.99
CA TYR A 99 7.06 -15.65 5.09
C TYR A 99 5.67 -15.32 5.64
N LEU A 100 5.60 -14.55 6.73
CA LEU A 100 4.31 -14.17 7.33
C LEU A 100 3.50 -13.27 6.39
N ASP A 101 4.13 -12.38 5.65
CA ASP A 101 3.48 -11.54 4.64
C ASP A 101 2.79 -12.39 3.57
N LEU A 102 3.51 -13.34 2.98
CA LEU A 102 2.99 -14.24 1.95
C LEU A 102 1.92 -15.21 2.49
N ALA A 103 2.11 -15.73 3.70
CA ALA A 103 1.16 -16.66 4.31
C ALA A 103 -0.17 -16.01 4.73
N THR A 104 -0.14 -14.72 5.08
CA THR A 104 -1.32 -14.02 5.65
C THR A 104 -1.92 -12.98 4.71
N GLY A 105 -1.19 -12.50 3.71
CA GLY A 105 -1.63 -11.41 2.83
C GLY A 105 -1.92 -10.10 3.56
N LEU A 106 -1.24 -9.83 4.66
CA LEU A 106 -1.38 -8.59 5.41
C LEU A 106 -0.91 -7.39 4.59
N ARG A 107 -1.52 -6.25 4.81
CA ARG A 107 -0.93 -5.02 4.28
C ARG A 107 0.38 -4.73 5.03
N ARG A 108 1.39 -4.19 4.32
CA ARG A 108 2.70 -3.87 4.91
C ARG A 108 2.59 -3.16 6.28
N GLY A 109 1.76 -2.13 6.38
CA GLY A 109 1.59 -1.43 7.65
C GLY A 109 0.94 -2.26 8.76
N GLU A 110 0.05 -3.18 8.42
CA GLU A 110 -0.57 -4.13 9.37
C GLU A 110 0.48 -5.13 9.88
N LEU A 111 1.28 -5.69 8.98
CA LEU A 111 2.35 -6.63 9.29
C LEU A 111 3.38 -6.00 10.24
N LEU A 112 3.86 -4.79 9.93
CA LEU A 112 4.81 -4.06 10.78
C LEU A 112 4.20 -3.55 12.08
N GLY A 113 2.86 -3.50 12.15
CA GLY A 113 2.09 -3.12 13.34
C GLY A 113 1.78 -4.28 14.28
N LEU A 114 2.25 -5.50 13.99
CA LEU A 114 1.99 -6.65 14.84
C LEU A 114 2.74 -6.56 16.17
N LYS A 115 2.02 -6.78 17.26
CA LYS A 115 2.58 -6.95 18.61
C LYS A 115 2.36 -8.38 19.09
N TRP A 116 3.24 -8.87 19.91
CA TRP A 116 3.14 -10.24 20.43
C TRP A 116 1.85 -10.50 21.23
N ARG A 117 1.26 -9.48 21.85
CA ARG A 117 -0.05 -9.58 22.52
C ARG A 117 -1.21 -9.87 21.56
N ASP A 118 -1.03 -9.65 20.26
CA ASP A 118 -2.04 -9.91 19.22
C ASP A 118 -1.90 -11.30 18.61
N VAL A 119 -0.87 -12.05 18.98
CA VAL A 119 -0.54 -13.39 18.49
C VAL A 119 -0.84 -14.41 19.58
N ASP A 120 -1.76 -15.31 19.30
CA ASP A 120 -2.05 -16.46 20.16
C ASP A 120 -1.52 -17.71 19.44
N LEU A 121 -0.31 -18.12 19.82
CA LEU A 121 0.37 -19.27 19.20
C LEU A 121 -0.29 -20.60 19.59
N ASP A 122 -0.90 -20.69 20.78
CA ASP A 122 -1.56 -21.90 21.27
C ASP A 122 -2.86 -22.19 20.49
N ARG A 123 -3.60 -21.12 20.21
CA ARG A 123 -4.83 -21.22 19.41
C ARG A 123 -4.58 -21.07 17.90
N GLY A 124 -3.39 -20.72 17.50
CA GLY A 124 -3.04 -20.50 16.09
C GLY A 124 -3.80 -19.33 15.48
N VAL A 125 -3.92 -18.21 16.17
CA VAL A 125 -4.67 -17.04 15.67
C VAL A 125 -3.88 -15.75 15.80
N LEU A 126 -4.09 -14.85 14.85
CA LEU A 126 -3.47 -13.54 14.76
C LEU A 126 -4.55 -12.46 14.66
N LYS A 127 -4.53 -11.48 15.56
CA LYS A 127 -5.47 -10.35 15.59
C LYS A 127 -4.85 -9.12 14.93
N ILE A 128 -5.52 -8.55 13.94
CA ILE A 128 -5.08 -7.33 13.26
C ILE A 128 -5.77 -6.14 13.92
N GLN A 129 -4.99 -5.32 14.65
CA GLN A 129 -5.51 -4.27 15.53
C GLN A 129 -5.03 -2.86 15.15
N ARG A 130 -3.93 -2.74 14.41
CA ARG A 130 -3.29 -1.48 14.07
C ARG A 130 -2.47 -1.58 12.80
N ALA A 131 -1.99 -0.44 12.33
CA ALA A 131 -1.03 -0.36 11.24
C ALA A 131 0.07 0.65 11.58
N ILE A 132 1.26 0.43 11.09
CA ILE A 132 2.33 1.41 11.10
C ILE A 132 2.26 2.22 9.82
N SER A 133 2.36 3.54 9.97
CA SER A 133 2.43 4.48 8.86
C SER A 133 3.52 5.53 9.11
N ARG A 134 3.90 6.26 8.06
CA ARG A 134 4.77 7.42 8.19
C ARG A 134 3.96 8.69 8.03
N GLN A 135 4.01 9.57 9.02
CA GLN A 135 3.32 10.86 9.03
C GLN A 135 4.33 11.95 9.39
N ASN A 136 4.44 12.98 8.57
CA ASN A 136 5.38 14.07 8.78
C ASN A 136 6.83 13.61 9.07
N GLY A 137 7.27 12.58 8.34
CA GLY A 137 8.62 12.01 8.50
C GLY A 137 8.78 11.05 9.69
N LYS A 138 7.81 10.92 10.58
CA LYS A 138 7.85 10.06 11.77
C LYS A 138 7.08 8.77 11.55
N VAL A 139 7.59 7.68 12.11
CA VAL A 139 6.90 6.39 12.16
C VAL A 139 5.86 6.47 13.28
N VAL A 140 4.60 6.22 12.96
CA VAL A 140 3.49 6.31 13.91
C VAL A 140 2.61 5.06 13.86
N GLU A 141 2.14 4.65 15.03
CA GLU A 141 1.08 3.66 15.15
C GLU A 141 -0.27 4.34 14.84
N ALA A 142 -1.01 3.80 13.90
CA ALA A 142 -2.30 4.33 13.46
C ALA A 142 -3.40 3.27 13.63
N PRO A 143 -4.64 3.69 13.96
CA PRO A 143 -5.79 2.80 13.90
C PRO A 143 -6.02 2.32 12.47
N LEU A 144 -6.70 1.19 12.33
CA LEU A 144 -7.07 0.68 11.02
C LEU A 144 -8.12 1.60 10.36
N LYS A 145 -7.99 1.78 9.04
CA LYS A 145 -8.76 2.75 8.27
C LYS A 145 -10.28 2.50 8.29
N THR A 146 -10.71 1.25 8.48
CA THR A 146 -12.12 0.85 8.48
C THR A 146 -12.39 -0.17 9.57
N LYS A 147 -13.64 -0.26 10.04
CA LYS A 147 -14.05 -1.29 11.01
C LYS A 147 -13.79 -2.70 10.51
N ASN A 148 -13.99 -2.97 9.23
CA ASN A 148 -13.78 -4.29 8.62
C ASN A 148 -12.29 -4.67 8.47
N ALA A 149 -11.37 -3.74 8.72
CA ALA A 149 -9.94 -4.04 8.72
C ALA A 149 -9.51 -4.74 10.02
N TYR A 150 -10.26 -4.54 11.13
CA TYR A 150 -10.08 -5.31 12.36
C TYR A 150 -10.59 -6.74 12.13
N ARG A 151 -9.67 -7.67 12.15
CA ARG A 151 -9.97 -9.08 11.86
C ARG A 151 -9.03 -10.00 12.60
N THR A 152 -9.47 -11.25 12.76
CA THR A 152 -8.65 -12.35 13.26
C THR A 152 -8.39 -13.31 12.11
N LEU A 153 -7.15 -13.72 11.93
CA LEU A 153 -6.71 -14.66 10.92
C LEU A 153 -6.26 -15.95 11.59
N PRO A 154 -6.62 -17.13 11.08
CA PRO A 154 -6.00 -18.37 11.47
C PRO A 154 -4.58 -18.44 10.94
N LEU A 155 -3.67 -19.05 11.70
CA LEU A 155 -2.31 -19.33 11.32
C LEU A 155 -2.17 -20.81 10.95
N SER A 156 -1.42 -21.09 9.88
CA SER A 156 -0.99 -22.45 9.58
C SER A 156 0.08 -22.94 10.58
N ALA A 157 0.28 -24.24 10.68
CA ALA A 157 1.35 -24.81 11.53
C ALA A 157 2.72 -24.21 11.19
N ASP A 158 3.05 -24.12 9.91
CA ASP A 158 4.32 -23.53 9.46
C ASP A 158 4.45 -22.04 9.85
N ALA A 159 3.35 -21.26 9.81
CA ALA A 159 3.36 -19.86 10.23
C ALA A 159 3.57 -19.72 11.76
N ILE A 160 3.03 -20.67 12.54
CA ILE A 160 3.27 -20.74 13.99
C ILE A 160 4.74 -21.03 14.25
N ASP A 161 5.35 -22.00 13.56
CA ASP A 161 6.78 -22.35 13.71
C ASP A 161 7.67 -21.16 13.35
N VAL A 162 7.36 -20.44 12.27
CA VAL A 162 8.08 -19.23 11.87
C VAL A 162 7.94 -18.12 12.93
N LEU A 163 6.75 -17.92 13.49
CA LEU A 163 6.55 -16.96 14.57
C LEU A 163 7.26 -17.36 15.87
N MET A 164 7.32 -18.64 16.19
CA MET A 164 8.13 -19.13 17.33
C MET A 164 9.63 -18.83 17.14
N GLN A 165 10.15 -19.01 15.93
CA GLN A 165 11.55 -18.63 15.61
C GLN A 165 11.74 -17.11 15.76
N GLN A 166 10.82 -16.32 15.22
CA GLN A 166 10.84 -14.87 15.35
C GLN A 166 10.79 -14.42 16.81
N ARG A 167 9.97 -15.06 17.66
CA ARG A 167 9.89 -14.77 19.08
C ARG A 167 11.22 -14.95 19.80
N ARG A 168 11.97 -16.01 19.45
CA ARG A 168 13.32 -16.26 20.01
C ARG A 168 14.31 -15.16 19.60
N LYS A 169 14.20 -14.64 18.36
CA LYS A 169 15.05 -13.54 17.87
C LYS A 169 14.74 -12.20 18.54
N THR A 170 13.47 -11.90 18.77
CA THR A 170 13.02 -10.58 19.27
C THR A 170 13.03 -10.44 20.80
N GLY A 171 13.16 -11.55 21.52
CA GLY A 171 13.26 -11.56 22.98
C GLY A 171 12.09 -10.83 23.66
N ASN A 172 12.40 -9.77 24.42
CA ASN A 172 11.43 -8.99 25.17
C ASN A 172 10.77 -7.85 24.39
N SER A 173 10.98 -7.74 23.07
CA SER A 173 10.30 -6.75 22.25
C SER A 173 8.78 -6.92 22.34
N GLU A 174 8.03 -5.81 22.39
CA GLU A 174 6.57 -5.87 22.21
C GLU A 174 6.17 -6.13 20.76
N TRP A 175 7.04 -5.77 19.79
CA TRP A 175 6.80 -5.88 18.35
C TRP A 175 7.24 -7.24 17.83
N VAL A 176 6.46 -7.81 16.92
CA VAL A 176 6.85 -9.03 16.19
C VAL A 176 8.02 -8.75 15.27
N PHE A 177 8.03 -7.59 14.63
CA PHE A 177 9.11 -7.11 13.75
C PHE A 177 9.61 -5.74 14.24
N PRO A 178 10.51 -5.72 15.24
CA PRO A 178 11.07 -4.48 15.77
C PRO A 178 12.09 -3.87 14.80
N SER A 179 12.21 -2.55 14.86
CA SER A 179 13.37 -1.85 14.27
C SER A 179 14.64 -2.17 15.07
N PRO A 180 15.84 -1.87 14.54
CA PRO A 180 17.10 -2.02 15.29
C PRO A 180 17.15 -1.24 16.61
N THR A 181 16.34 -0.20 16.74
CA THR A 181 16.22 0.63 17.98
C THR A 181 15.15 0.12 18.94
N GLY A 182 14.50 -1.03 18.65
CA GLY A 182 13.46 -1.65 19.50
C GLY A 182 12.04 -1.09 19.33
N GLY A 183 11.87 -0.03 18.56
CA GLY A 183 10.56 0.52 18.20
C GLY A 183 9.91 -0.18 17.00
N PRO A 184 8.80 0.35 16.45
CA PRO A 184 8.19 -0.19 15.23
C PRO A 184 9.12 0.03 14.04
N MET A 185 9.17 -0.98 13.14
CA MET A 185 9.90 -0.87 11.88
C MET A 185 9.24 0.16 10.96
N SER A 186 10.05 0.95 10.26
CA SER A 186 9.54 1.91 9.26
C SER A 186 8.99 1.17 8.04
N PRO A 187 7.82 1.59 7.51
CA PRO A 187 7.34 1.02 6.25
C PRO A 187 8.22 1.33 5.03
N ASP A 188 9.17 2.26 5.16
CA ASP A 188 10.07 2.69 4.08
C ASP A 188 11.51 2.18 4.27
N SER A 189 11.70 1.23 5.20
CA SER A 189 12.99 0.56 5.45
C SER A 189 13.27 -0.48 4.40
#